data_0f513b0edd3af0f63903bf81b2560ff4
#
_entry.id   0f513b0edd3af0f63903bf81b2560ff4
#
_cell.length_a   1.000
_cell.length_b   1.000
_cell.length_c   1.000
_cell.angle_alpha   90.00
_cell.angle_beta   90.00
_cell.angle_gamma   90.00
#
_symmetry.space_group_name_H-M   'P 1'
#
loop_
_entity.id
_entity.type
_entity.pdbx_description
1 polymer ?
#
loop_
_entity_poly.entity_id
_entity_poly.type
_entity_poly.pdbx_seq_one_letter_code
_entity_poly.pdbx_strand_id
1 'polypeptide(L)'
;MLQNKSSEENFPQSSVPLPAQQSFADFPPVGINSLALYTPGFYLDLTELAQARGVDPNKYTIGIGQDQQAVAPSNQDIVTMGAAAGLKALYFADSADASDTGHTNIGLLVVGTESGVDASKASALFIHDLIGLGPWCRSIEIKEACYGGTAGLMTAVDYVHTHPGKKALVIASDIARYGLNTPGEVTQGAGAVAMVISENPRILALEPQSTVYSRSIGDFWRPVYTDMALARGKYSTEEYINFFHRVWKQYKNETGRSVKDFAAICFHLPYTKMGMKAFRGVLDNDISDSKSADNNNNKTGASADSDISAHTHGHFLKETLEKRYQASTLYSRQIGNIYTGSLYLSLLSLLDHDSSLSSGDRLGLFSYGSGAVGEFFSGILQDGYSHALHRSHTQTLLHRRHKVSVAEYEKIFNDAIPYQAEDVQTDQVHRDPWNPFILDRVEGQERIYRRL
;
A
#
# COMPACT_ATOMS: atom_id res chain seq x y z
N MET A 1 33.39 -6.98 -14.47
CA MET A 1 32.77 -7.36 -15.74
C MET A 1 32.29 -8.79 -15.63
N LEU A 2 31.05 -9.02 -15.29
CA LEU A 2 30.41 -10.34 -15.34
C LEU A 2 29.37 -10.26 -16.46
N GLN A 3 29.63 -11.01 -17.51
CA GLN A 3 28.74 -11.10 -18.67
C GLN A 3 27.48 -11.87 -18.29
N ASN A 4 26.32 -11.23 -18.45
CA ASN A 4 25.02 -11.88 -18.40
C ASN A 4 24.85 -12.79 -19.63
N LYS A 5 24.90 -14.11 -19.39
CA LYS A 5 24.30 -15.08 -20.31
C LYS A 5 22.90 -15.38 -19.82
N SER A 6 21.91 -14.98 -20.60
CA SER A 6 20.52 -15.43 -20.47
C SER A 6 20.43 -16.90 -20.87
N SER A 7 20.45 -17.80 -19.91
CA SER A 7 20.02 -19.19 -20.11
C SER A 7 18.59 -19.30 -19.60
N GLU A 8 17.67 -19.61 -20.49
CA GLU A 8 16.34 -20.11 -20.14
C GLU A 8 16.52 -21.46 -19.45
N GLU A 9 16.55 -21.48 -18.12
CA GLU A 9 16.55 -22.73 -17.37
C GLU A 9 15.14 -23.31 -17.35
N ASN A 10 14.95 -24.43 -18.04
CA ASN A 10 13.79 -25.30 -17.91
C ASN A 10 13.83 -25.99 -16.54
N PHE A 11 13.01 -25.57 -15.60
CA PHE A 11 12.79 -26.30 -14.36
C PHE A 11 11.97 -27.57 -14.62
N PRO A 12 12.34 -28.73 -14.06
CA PRO A 12 11.58 -29.95 -14.23
C PRO A 12 10.21 -29.82 -13.53
N GLN A 13 9.13 -30.08 -14.28
CA GLN A 13 7.79 -30.20 -13.70
C GLN A 13 7.75 -31.47 -12.82
N SER A 14 7.61 -31.33 -11.51
CA SER A 14 7.41 -32.45 -10.62
C SER A 14 5.97 -32.96 -10.75
N SER A 15 5.79 -34.20 -11.24
CA SER A 15 4.51 -34.89 -11.34
C SER A 15 4.15 -35.65 -10.05
N VAL A 16 4.15 -35.00 -8.90
CA VAL A 16 3.61 -35.60 -7.68
C VAL A 16 2.12 -35.30 -7.64
N PRO A 17 1.22 -36.30 -7.62
CA PRO A 17 -0.20 -36.06 -7.45
C PRO A 17 -0.43 -35.43 -6.07
N LEU A 18 -0.94 -34.21 -6.05
CA LEU A 18 -1.40 -33.60 -4.82
C LEU A 18 -2.59 -34.36 -4.26
N PRO A 19 -2.70 -34.58 -2.93
CA PRO A 19 -3.90 -35.14 -2.31
C PRO A 19 -5.10 -34.26 -2.67
N ALA A 20 -6.29 -34.88 -2.78
CA ALA A 20 -7.53 -34.18 -3.12
C ALA A 20 -7.67 -32.92 -2.26
N GLN A 21 -7.56 -31.76 -2.90
CA GLN A 21 -7.66 -30.46 -2.24
C GLN A 21 -9.06 -30.34 -1.66
N GLN A 22 -9.17 -30.14 -0.34
CA GLN A 22 -10.38 -29.56 0.24
C GLN A 22 -10.64 -28.25 -0.51
N SER A 23 -11.84 -28.09 -1.03
CA SER A 23 -12.24 -26.91 -1.77
C SER A 23 -12.11 -25.70 -0.85
N PHE A 24 -11.43 -24.64 -1.29
CA PHE A 24 -11.39 -23.35 -0.58
C PHE A 24 -12.80 -22.80 -0.30
N ALA A 25 -13.81 -23.28 -1.01
CA ALA A 25 -15.22 -22.96 -0.80
C ALA A 25 -15.79 -23.42 0.56
N ASP A 26 -15.07 -24.31 1.27
CA ASP A 26 -15.52 -24.82 2.58
C ASP A 26 -15.07 -23.95 3.76
N PHE A 27 -14.21 -22.95 3.52
CA PHE A 27 -13.75 -22.02 4.55
C PHE A 27 -14.45 -20.66 4.46
N PRO A 28 -14.71 -19.99 5.60
CA PRO A 28 -15.25 -18.64 5.57
C PRO A 28 -14.30 -17.70 4.83
N PRO A 29 -14.81 -16.72 4.07
CA PRO A 29 -13.97 -15.72 3.42
C PRO A 29 -13.16 -14.96 4.46
N VAL A 30 -11.88 -14.70 4.16
CA VAL A 30 -10.97 -13.91 5.00
C VAL A 30 -10.53 -12.67 4.25
N GLY A 31 -10.38 -11.54 4.95
CA GLY A 31 -9.93 -10.31 4.33
C GLY A 31 -10.00 -9.10 5.24
N ILE A 32 -10.09 -7.93 4.63
CA ILE A 32 -10.04 -6.63 5.31
C ILE A 32 -11.39 -6.31 5.96
N ASN A 33 -11.40 -6.33 7.30
CA ASN A 33 -12.57 -5.99 8.12
C ASN A 33 -12.67 -4.50 8.45
N SER A 34 -11.54 -3.85 8.72
CA SER A 34 -11.43 -2.42 8.92
C SER A 34 -10.12 -1.90 8.33
N LEU A 35 -10.10 -0.60 8.00
CA LEU A 35 -8.97 0.07 7.37
C LEU A 35 -8.85 1.48 7.95
N ALA A 36 -7.67 1.87 8.42
CA ALA A 36 -7.43 3.19 8.99
C ALA A 36 -6.10 3.78 8.53
N LEU A 37 -6.09 5.09 8.36
CA LEU A 37 -4.94 5.91 7.99
C LEU A 37 -4.52 6.78 9.18
N TYR A 38 -3.20 6.92 9.34
CA TYR A 38 -2.60 8.05 10.05
C TYR A 38 -1.51 8.68 9.17
N THR A 39 -1.41 10.01 9.20
CA THR A 39 -0.32 10.80 8.60
C THR A 39 -0.02 11.99 9.50
N PRO A 40 1.24 12.47 9.58
CA PRO A 40 1.63 13.59 10.42
C PRO A 40 0.79 14.87 10.19
N GLY A 41 0.70 15.67 11.24
CA GLY A 41 -0.05 16.94 11.23
C GLY A 41 0.55 18.05 10.37
N PHE A 42 1.70 17.84 9.72
CA PHE A 42 2.36 18.80 8.84
C PHE A 42 2.41 18.33 7.39
N TYR A 43 2.32 19.29 6.48
CA TYR A 43 2.56 19.04 5.06
C TYR A 43 3.31 20.20 4.39
N LEU A 44 4.09 19.87 3.35
CA LEU A 44 4.73 20.82 2.45
C LEU A 44 3.93 20.91 1.15
N ASP A 45 3.69 22.13 0.66
CA ASP A 45 3.14 22.38 -0.67
C ASP A 45 4.23 22.18 -1.73
N LEU A 46 3.95 21.32 -2.72
CA LEU A 46 4.96 20.97 -3.72
C LEU A 46 5.13 22.03 -4.82
N THR A 47 4.20 22.97 -4.95
CA THR A 47 4.39 24.16 -5.79
C THR A 47 5.44 25.08 -5.17
N GLU A 48 5.38 25.29 -3.85
CA GLU A 48 6.38 26.09 -3.12
C GLU A 48 7.75 25.40 -3.14
N LEU A 49 7.77 24.06 -2.96
CA LEU A 49 9.03 23.32 -3.07
C LEU A 49 9.64 23.46 -4.47
N ALA A 50 8.83 23.30 -5.54
CA ALA A 50 9.31 23.44 -6.91
C ALA A 50 9.94 24.82 -7.15
N GLN A 51 9.30 25.89 -6.68
CA GLN A 51 9.82 27.25 -6.78
C GLN A 51 11.17 27.39 -6.03
N ALA A 52 11.26 26.89 -4.79
CA ALA A 52 12.48 26.91 -4.00
C ALA A 52 13.63 26.09 -4.62
N ARG A 53 13.33 25.08 -5.40
CA ARG A 53 14.30 24.23 -6.13
C ARG A 53 14.57 24.71 -7.56
N GLY A 54 13.98 25.82 -8.00
CA GLY A 54 14.13 26.34 -9.35
C GLY A 54 13.54 25.40 -10.43
N VAL A 55 12.50 24.64 -10.09
CA VAL A 55 11.83 23.67 -10.97
C VAL A 55 10.45 24.21 -11.35
N ASP A 56 10.02 23.96 -12.61
CA ASP A 56 8.64 24.24 -13.01
C ASP A 56 7.65 23.44 -12.15
N PRO A 57 6.72 24.08 -11.42
CA PRO A 57 5.73 23.41 -10.59
C PRO A 57 4.91 22.33 -11.31
N ASN A 58 4.67 22.48 -12.61
CA ASN A 58 3.94 21.51 -13.41
C ASN A 58 4.67 20.14 -13.50
N LYS A 59 5.99 20.11 -13.36
CA LYS A 59 6.74 18.84 -13.28
C LYS A 59 6.31 18.01 -12.07
N TYR A 60 5.99 18.67 -10.94
CA TYR A 60 5.58 18.02 -9.70
C TYR A 60 4.08 17.71 -9.71
N THR A 61 3.23 18.70 -9.95
CA THR A 61 1.78 18.58 -9.83
C THR A 61 1.12 17.81 -11.00
N ILE A 62 1.65 17.97 -12.22
CA ILE A 62 1.14 17.30 -13.43
C ILE A 62 2.01 16.11 -13.81
N GLY A 63 3.32 16.30 -13.91
CA GLY A 63 4.27 15.28 -14.38
C GLY A 63 4.36 14.08 -13.45
N ILE A 64 4.58 14.31 -12.17
CA ILE A 64 4.63 13.31 -11.09
C ILE A 64 3.24 13.05 -10.53
N GLY A 65 2.42 14.09 -10.44
CA GLY A 65 1.06 14.04 -9.92
C GLY A 65 1.00 14.14 -8.40
N GLN A 66 1.90 14.92 -7.79
CA GLN A 66 1.95 15.18 -6.35
C GLN A 66 1.67 16.65 -6.08
N ASP A 67 0.79 16.95 -5.11
CA ASP A 67 0.42 18.31 -4.73
C ASP A 67 1.05 18.70 -3.38
N GLN A 68 1.14 17.73 -2.48
CA GLN A 68 1.65 17.90 -1.12
C GLN A 68 2.47 16.66 -0.72
N GLN A 69 3.31 16.82 0.28
CA GLN A 69 3.96 15.71 0.98
C GLN A 69 3.81 15.88 2.49
N ALA A 70 3.58 14.78 3.21
CA ALA A 70 3.53 14.77 4.67
C ALA A 70 4.94 14.95 5.24
N VAL A 71 5.04 15.69 6.34
CA VAL A 71 6.29 16.00 7.04
C VAL A 71 6.19 15.53 8.47
N ALA A 72 7.05 14.56 8.85
CA ALA A 72 7.10 14.00 10.19
C ALA A 72 8.15 14.70 11.05
N PRO A 73 7.77 15.32 12.20
CA PRO A 73 8.71 15.82 13.19
C PRO A 73 9.45 14.68 13.90
N SER A 74 10.56 14.95 14.59
CA SER A 74 11.42 13.92 15.20
C SER A 74 10.75 13.10 16.31
N ASN A 75 9.66 13.60 16.91
CA ASN A 75 8.86 12.85 17.88
C ASN A 75 7.83 11.89 17.23
N GLN A 76 7.78 11.83 15.89
CA GLN A 76 6.94 10.90 15.14
C GLN A 76 7.81 10.05 14.22
N ASP A 77 7.72 8.74 14.41
CA ASP A 77 8.35 7.74 13.55
C ASP A 77 7.36 6.65 13.15
N ILE A 78 7.84 5.58 12.52
CA ILE A 78 6.97 4.50 12.04
C ILE A 78 6.25 3.76 13.16
N VAL A 79 6.80 3.77 14.36
CA VAL A 79 6.19 3.16 15.54
C VAL A 79 5.00 3.99 16.00
N THR A 80 5.18 5.30 16.18
CA THR A 80 4.12 6.20 16.65
C THR A 80 2.99 6.34 15.65
N MET A 81 3.32 6.44 14.35
CA MET A 81 2.33 6.48 13.28
C MET A 81 1.60 5.15 13.14
N GLY A 82 2.34 4.04 13.19
CA GLY A 82 1.77 2.70 13.15
C GLY A 82 0.84 2.41 14.32
N ALA A 83 1.22 2.85 15.54
CA ALA A 83 0.38 2.72 16.74
C ALA A 83 -0.92 3.54 16.61
N ALA A 84 -0.84 4.78 16.08
CA ALA A 84 -2.02 5.63 15.87
C ALA A 84 -2.99 5.02 14.84
N ALA A 85 -2.47 4.55 13.69
CA ALA A 85 -3.28 3.88 12.68
C ALA A 85 -3.85 2.56 13.20
N GLY A 86 -3.03 1.75 13.91
CA GLY A 86 -3.43 0.46 14.48
C GLY A 86 -4.55 0.60 15.50
N LEU A 87 -4.39 1.52 16.48
CA LEU A 87 -5.44 1.80 17.47
C LEU A 87 -6.75 2.23 16.82
N LYS A 88 -6.65 3.02 15.74
CA LYS A 88 -7.84 3.47 15.00
C LYS A 88 -8.49 2.34 14.21
N ALA A 89 -7.72 1.46 13.57
CA ALA A 89 -8.24 0.31 12.84
C ALA A 89 -8.97 -0.67 13.79
N LEU A 90 -8.42 -0.89 14.98
CA LEU A 90 -9.07 -1.66 16.04
C LEU A 90 -10.40 -1.03 16.45
N TYR A 91 -10.40 0.27 16.76
CA TYR A 91 -11.63 1.00 17.12
C TYR A 91 -12.71 0.90 16.01
N PHE A 92 -12.32 0.97 14.75
CA PHE A 92 -13.25 0.82 13.62
C PHE A 92 -13.76 -0.62 13.45
N ALA A 93 -12.95 -1.61 13.84
CA ALA A 93 -13.37 -3.00 13.87
C ALA A 93 -14.40 -3.26 14.98
N ASP A 94 -14.21 -2.67 16.16
CA ASP A 94 -15.02 -2.86 17.36
C ASP A 94 -16.38 -2.15 17.29
N SER A 95 -16.44 -0.99 16.65
CA SER A 95 -17.68 -0.21 16.54
C SER A 95 -18.83 -0.97 15.86
N ALA A 96 -18.56 -2.12 15.28
CA ALA A 96 -19.54 -3.00 14.63
C ALA A 96 -20.05 -4.13 15.50
N ASP A 97 -19.33 -4.51 16.56
CA ASP A 97 -19.69 -5.62 17.46
C ASP A 97 -19.49 -5.18 18.94
N ALA A 98 -20.59 -4.77 19.55
CA ALA A 98 -20.56 -4.29 20.95
C ALA A 98 -20.17 -5.37 21.97
N SER A 99 -20.06 -6.65 21.56
CA SER A 99 -19.67 -7.77 22.42
C SER A 99 -18.16 -8.05 22.37
N ASP A 100 -17.44 -7.55 21.35
CA ASP A 100 -16.01 -7.77 21.18
C ASP A 100 -15.24 -6.49 21.54
N THR A 101 -14.54 -6.48 22.67
CA THR A 101 -13.60 -5.41 23.05
C THR A 101 -12.32 -5.47 22.22
N GLY A 102 -12.43 -5.71 20.89
CA GLY A 102 -11.49 -5.66 19.75
C GLY A 102 -10.04 -6.03 19.95
N HIS A 103 -9.50 -5.67 21.07
CA HIS A 103 -8.10 -5.96 21.44
C HIS A 103 -7.90 -7.41 21.89
N THR A 104 -8.97 -8.12 22.33
CA THR A 104 -8.85 -9.42 23.00
C THR A 104 -8.63 -10.59 22.04
N ASN A 105 -9.06 -10.47 20.77
CA ASN A 105 -8.99 -11.54 19.80
C ASN A 105 -7.87 -11.39 18.76
N ILE A 106 -7.04 -10.34 18.85
CA ILE A 106 -5.88 -10.18 17.97
C ILE A 106 -4.81 -11.19 18.39
N GLY A 107 -4.58 -12.19 17.58
CA GLY A 107 -3.58 -13.23 17.81
C GLY A 107 -2.28 -13.03 17.02
N LEU A 108 -2.29 -12.10 16.04
CA LEU A 108 -1.12 -11.74 15.24
C LEU A 108 -1.11 -10.23 14.98
N LEU A 109 0.02 -9.59 15.24
CA LEU A 109 0.39 -8.25 14.79
C LEU A 109 1.55 -8.37 13.80
N VAL A 110 1.36 -7.88 12.58
CA VAL A 110 2.43 -7.80 11.59
C VAL A 110 2.65 -6.34 11.22
N VAL A 111 3.89 -5.87 11.35
CA VAL A 111 4.31 -4.56 10.85
C VAL A 111 5.14 -4.76 9.59
N GLY A 112 4.64 -4.27 8.45
CA GLY A 112 5.40 -4.14 7.21
C GLY A 112 6.07 -2.77 7.17
N THR A 113 7.39 -2.73 7.10
CA THR A 113 8.13 -1.47 7.03
C THR A 113 9.49 -1.66 6.39
N GLU A 114 9.96 -0.65 5.67
CA GLU A 114 11.36 -0.52 5.27
C GLU A 114 12.09 0.59 6.04
N SER A 115 11.40 1.21 7.01
CA SER A 115 11.93 2.27 7.89
C SER A 115 12.06 1.80 9.35
N GLY A 116 12.37 0.51 9.55
CA GLY A 116 12.50 -0.10 10.88
C GLY A 116 13.49 0.65 11.77
N VAL A 117 13.19 0.67 13.08
CA VAL A 117 13.91 1.49 14.07
C VAL A 117 14.98 0.72 14.85
N ASP A 118 15.00 -0.60 14.72
CA ASP A 118 15.94 -1.50 15.38
C ASP A 118 16.24 -2.68 14.44
N ALA A 119 17.48 -3.16 14.43
CA ALA A 119 17.88 -4.26 13.56
C ALA A 119 17.53 -5.65 14.12
N SER A 120 17.14 -5.74 15.39
CA SER A 120 16.84 -6.97 16.12
C SER A 120 15.43 -7.00 16.67
N LYS A 121 15.03 -5.98 17.44
CA LYS A 121 13.69 -5.85 18.03
C LYS A 121 12.72 -5.31 16.98
N ALA A 122 11.67 -6.08 16.68
CA ALA A 122 10.65 -5.67 15.75
C ALA A 122 9.90 -4.41 16.21
N SER A 123 9.65 -3.46 15.31
CA SER A 123 8.79 -2.28 15.55
C SER A 123 7.41 -2.68 16.05
N ALA A 124 6.95 -3.87 15.67
CA ALA A 124 5.71 -4.46 16.15
C ALA A 124 5.64 -4.60 17.69
N LEU A 125 6.76 -4.85 18.36
CA LEU A 125 6.76 -5.00 19.83
C LEU A 125 6.58 -3.65 20.54
N PHE A 126 7.13 -2.57 20.00
CA PHE A 126 6.86 -1.23 20.53
C PHE A 126 5.39 -0.84 20.32
N ILE A 127 4.85 -1.11 19.13
CA ILE A 127 3.44 -0.83 18.82
C ILE A 127 2.51 -1.67 19.68
N HIS A 128 2.81 -2.96 19.87
CA HIS A 128 2.06 -3.89 20.72
C HIS A 128 1.79 -3.27 22.11
N ASP A 129 2.85 -2.79 22.77
CA ASP A 129 2.76 -2.19 24.09
C ASP A 129 1.97 -0.87 24.07
N LEU A 130 2.26 -0.01 23.11
CA LEU A 130 1.61 1.31 22.99
C LEU A 130 0.10 1.23 22.81
N ILE A 131 -0.39 0.28 22.02
CA ILE A 131 -1.83 0.10 21.78
C ILE A 131 -2.49 -0.87 22.76
N GLY A 132 -1.72 -1.47 23.69
CA GLY A 132 -2.24 -2.30 24.76
C GLY A 132 -2.76 -3.66 24.31
N LEU A 133 -2.10 -4.32 23.34
CA LEU A 133 -2.42 -5.70 22.97
C LEU A 133 -2.08 -6.66 24.11
N GLY A 134 -2.86 -7.73 24.24
CA GLY A 134 -2.60 -8.77 25.24
C GLY A 134 -1.35 -9.60 24.92
N PRO A 135 -0.71 -10.22 25.94
CA PRO A 135 0.58 -10.92 25.78
C PRO A 135 0.50 -12.17 24.88
N TRP A 136 -0.69 -12.64 24.54
CA TRP A 136 -0.92 -13.82 23.69
C TRP A 136 -1.07 -13.46 22.21
N CYS A 137 -0.40 -12.40 21.76
CA CYS A 137 -0.36 -11.94 20.40
C CYS A 137 1.05 -12.10 19.84
N ARG A 138 1.18 -12.83 18.73
CA ARG A 138 2.45 -12.91 17.98
C ARG A 138 2.70 -11.57 17.30
N SER A 139 3.82 -10.90 17.61
CA SER A 139 4.17 -9.59 17.05
C SER A 139 5.47 -9.68 16.28
N ILE A 140 5.42 -9.42 14.97
CA ILE A 140 6.54 -9.57 14.05
C ILE A 140 6.64 -8.37 13.10
N GLU A 141 7.84 -8.18 12.54
CA GLU A 141 8.12 -7.21 11.48
C GLU A 141 8.53 -7.92 10.20
N ILE A 142 8.05 -7.45 9.05
CA ILE A 142 8.42 -7.96 7.73
C ILE A 142 9.06 -6.83 6.91
N LYS A 143 10.21 -7.15 6.31
CA LYS A 143 10.95 -6.26 5.43
C LYS A 143 11.13 -6.87 4.04
N GLU A 144 10.58 -6.23 3.03
CA GLU A 144 10.89 -6.41 1.61
C GLU A 144 10.49 -5.14 0.87
N ALA A 145 11.25 -4.06 1.12
CA ALA A 145 10.95 -2.73 0.60
C ALA A 145 9.44 -2.42 0.70
N CYS A 146 8.85 -1.81 -0.32
CA CYS A 146 7.43 -1.44 -0.31
C CYS A 146 6.45 -2.64 -0.32
N TYR A 147 6.93 -3.87 -0.60
CA TYR A 147 6.10 -5.08 -0.56
C TYR A 147 5.82 -5.59 0.87
N GLY A 148 6.57 -5.14 1.87
CA GLY A 148 6.45 -5.62 3.26
C GLY A 148 5.04 -5.58 3.83
N GLY A 149 4.23 -4.56 3.49
CA GLY A 149 2.83 -4.49 3.90
C GLY A 149 1.95 -5.59 3.29
N THR A 150 2.20 -5.96 2.03
CA THR A 150 1.48 -7.05 1.35
C THR A 150 1.93 -8.41 1.86
N ALA A 151 3.22 -8.63 2.09
CA ALA A 151 3.71 -9.83 2.76
C ALA A 151 3.04 -10.01 4.13
N GLY A 152 2.88 -8.90 4.88
CA GLY A 152 2.14 -8.88 6.15
C GLY A 152 0.67 -9.25 5.99
N LEU A 153 -0.01 -8.73 4.97
CA LEU A 153 -1.41 -9.05 4.68
C LEU A 153 -1.59 -10.54 4.35
N MET A 154 -0.76 -11.10 3.46
CA MET A 154 -0.84 -12.52 3.10
C MET A 154 -0.56 -13.41 4.31
N THR A 155 0.47 -13.08 5.11
CA THR A 155 0.74 -13.78 6.38
C THR A 155 -0.45 -13.72 7.36
N ALA A 156 -1.15 -12.59 7.43
CA ALA A 156 -2.32 -12.42 8.29
C ALA A 156 -3.52 -13.23 7.79
N VAL A 157 -3.74 -13.30 6.47
CA VAL A 157 -4.79 -14.13 5.87
C VAL A 157 -4.56 -15.61 6.18
N ASP A 158 -3.34 -16.12 5.98
CA ASP A 158 -2.96 -17.50 6.31
C ASP A 158 -3.14 -17.79 7.81
N TYR A 159 -2.76 -16.83 8.65
CA TYR A 159 -2.94 -16.94 10.10
C TYR A 159 -4.41 -17.08 10.49
N VAL A 160 -5.29 -16.22 9.96
CA VAL A 160 -6.73 -16.24 10.25
C VAL A 160 -7.37 -17.54 9.77
N HIS A 161 -7.04 -18.03 8.57
CA HIS A 161 -7.52 -19.31 8.06
C HIS A 161 -7.13 -20.49 8.96
N THR A 162 -5.96 -20.45 9.60
CA THR A 162 -5.46 -21.54 10.46
C THR A 162 -5.79 -21.37 11.94
N HIS A 163 -6.40 -20.24 12.35
CA HIS A 163 -6.73 -19.93 13.74
C HIS A 163 -8.19 -19.39 13.82
N PRO A 164 -9.21 -20.26 13.67
CA PRO A 164 -10.62 -19.87 13.69
C PRO A 164 -10.98 -18.98 14.88
N GLY A 165 -11.74 -17.90 14.64
CA GLY A 165 -12.15 -16.93 15.64
C GLY A 165 -11.06 -15.95 16.08
N LYS A 166 -9.83 -16.07 15.55
CA LYS A 166 -8.77 -15.06 15.75
C LYS A 166 -8.78 -14.02 14.64
N LYS A 167 -8.34 -12.81 14.98
CA LYS A 167 -8.10 -11.72 14.04
C LYS A 167 -6.61 -11.43 13.99
N ALA A 168 -6.17 -10.78 12.92
CA ALA A 168 -4.82 -10.23 12.81
C ALA A 168 -4.87 -8.72 12.56
N LEU A 169 -3.87 -7.99 13.07
CA LEU A 169 -3.64 -6.59 12.79
C LEU A 169 -2.41 -6.46 11.89
N VAL A 170 -2.59 -5.90 10.71
CA VAL A 170 -1.50 -5.59 9.76
C VAL A 170 -1.31 -4.08 9.73
N ILE A 171 -0.09 -3.62 9.93
CA ILE A 171 0.28 -2.20 9.89
C ILE A 171 1.38 -2.02 8.86
N ALA A 172 1.15 -1.17 7.87
CA ALA A 172 2.14 -0.72 6.91
C ALA A 172 2.49 0.74 7.23
N SER A 173 3.72 1.00 7.73
CA SER A 173 4.11 2.30 8.27
C SER A 173 5.52 2.68 7.83
N ASP A 174 5.65 3.85 7.18
CA ASP A 174 6.94 4.30 6.64
C ASP A 174 7.09 5.82 6.59
N ILE A 175 8.37 6.24 6.53
CA ILE A 175 8.82 7.58 6.18
C ILE A 175 9.75 7.46 4.98
N ALA A 176 9.31 7.97 3.83
CA ALA A 176 10.12 7.96 2.61
C ALA A 176 11.15 9.10 2.64
N ARG A 177 12.44 8.76 2.61
CA ARG A 177 13.55 9.73 2.63
C ARG A 177 14.50 9.48 1.47
N TYR A 178 14.63 10.48 0.60
CA TYR A 178 15.55 10.49 -0.54
C TYR A 178 16.59 11.61 -0.43
N GLY A 179 16.45 12.48 0.57
CA GLY A 179 17.31 13.64 0.80
C GLY A 179 16.79 14.94 0.21
N LEU A 180 17.27 16.04 0.76
CA LEU A 180 16.98 17.39 0.26
C LEU A 180 17.71 17.66 -1.06
N ASN A 181 17.10 18.43 -1.94
CA ASN A 181 17.64 18.79 -3.27
C ASN A 181 17.96 17.58 -4.17
N THR A 182 17.28 16.46 -3.98
CA THR A 182 17.41 15.27 -4.83
C THR A 182 16.22 15.13 -5.78
N PRO A 183 16.34 14.38 -6.89
CA PRO A 183 15.19 14.09 -7.75
C PRO A 183 14.05 13.33 -7.07
N GLY A 184 14.34 12.62 -5.97
CA GLY A 184 13.36 11.87 -5.18
C GLY A 184 12.63 12.73 -4.15
N GLU A 185 13.12 13.92 -3.80
CA GLU A 185 12.56 14.77 -2.75
C GLU A 185 11.06 15.02 -2.92
N VAL A 186 10.60 15.24 -4.15
CA VAL A 186 9.20 15.50 -4.49
C VAL A 186 8.26 14.32 -4.21
N THR A 187 8.78 13.11 -4.08
CA THR A 187 7.97 11.90 -3.82
C THR A 187 7.97 11.47 -2.37
N GLN A 188 8.70 12.16 -1.49
CA GLN A 188 8.73 11.87 -0.06
C GLN A 188 7.35 11.96 0.57
N GLY A 189 7.15 11.23 1.65
CA GLY A 189 5.91 11.20 2.41
C GLY A 189 6.10 10.46 3.73
N ALA A 190 5.08 10.50 4.59
CA ALA A 190 5.07 9.83 5.87
C ALA A 190 3.65 9.43 6.26
N GLY A 191 3.48 8.22 6.78
CA GLY A 191 2.20 7.75 7.26
C GLY A 191 2.15 6.26 7.51
N ALA A 192 1.02 5.80 8.00
CA ALA A 192 0.72 4.42 8.27
C ALA A 192 -0.70 4.07 7.84
N VAL A 193 -0.87 2.90 7.24
CA VAL A 193 -2.18 2.29 7.02
C VAL A 193 -2.25 1.01 7.84
N ALA A 194 -3.32 0.85 8.62
CA ALA A 194 -3.57 -0.33 9.43
C ALA A 194 -4.85 -1.02 8.99
N MET A 195 -4.83 -2.35 8.99
CA MET A 195 -5.93 -3.23 8.57
C MET A 195 -6.17 -4.29 9.63
N VAL A 196 -7.41 -4.46 10.06
CA VAL A 196 -7.82 -5.66 10.80
C VAL A 196 -8.28 -6.72 9.81
N ILE A 197 -7.68 -7.90 9.90
CA ILE A 197 -7.97 -9.05 9.06
C ILE A 197 -8.78 -10.06 9.87
N SER A 198 -9.90 -10.50 9.33
CA SER A 198 -10.79 -11.47 10.00
C SER A 198 -11.50 -12.38 9.00
N GLU A 199 -12.08 -13.45 9.53
CA GLU A 199 -13.16 -14.19 8.86
C GLU A 199 -14.37 -13.27 8.66
N ASN A 200 -15.12 -13.48 7.58
CA ASN A 200 -16.31 -12.72 7.21
C ASN A 200 -16.06 -11.20 7.27
N PRO A 201 -15.08 -10.69 6.52
CA PRO A 201 -14.66 -9.30 6.58
C PRO A 201 -15.78 -8.37 6.10
N ARG A 202 -15.81 -7.14 6.60
CA ARG A 202 -16.86 -6.18 6.21
C ARG A 202 -16.53 -5.35 4.97
N ILE A 203 -15.24 -5.23 4.60
CA ILE A 203 -14.83 -4.35 3.49
C ILE A 203 -14.50 -5.16 2.26
N LEU A 204 -13.49 -6.01 2.33
CA LEU A 204 -12.95 -6.72 1.15
C LEU A 204 -12.57 -8.15 1.54
N ALA A 205 -13.26 -9.14 0.99
CA ALA A 205 -12.86 -10.55 1.09
C ALA A 205 -11.78 -10.83 0.03
N LEU A 206 -10.61 -11.32 0.44
CA LEU A 206 -9.55 -11.65 -0.49
C LEU A 206 -9.86 -12.97 -1.21
N GLU A 207 -9.56 -13.01 -2.49
CA GLU A 207 -9.65 -14.22 -3.29
C GLU A 207 -8.37 -15.06 -3.13
N PRO A 208 -8.44 -16.39 -3.17
CA PRO A 208 -7.27 -17.25 -2.91
C PRO A 208 -6.21 -17.21 -4.02
N GLN A 209 -6.57 -16.72 -5.22
CA GLN A 209 -5.64 -16.63 -6.34
C GLN A 209 -4.82 -15.36 -6.26
N SER A 210 -3.51 -15.51 -6.13
CA SER A 210 -2.53 -14.46 -6.33
C SER A 210 -1.38 -14.95 -7.20
N THR A 211 -0.69 -14.04 -7.86
CA THR A 211 0.51 -14.35 -8.63
C THR A 211 1.65 -13.47 -8.18
N VAL A 212 2.76 -14.11 -7.84
CA VAL A 212 3.96 -13.45 -7.34
C VAL A 212 5.13 -13.68 -8.30
N TYR A 213 5.97 -12.66 -8.46
CA TYR A 213 7.23 -12.75 -9.17
C TYR A 213 8.35 -12.08 -8.38
N SER A 214 9.41 -12.83 -8.11
CA SER A 214 10.56 -12.36 -7.34
C SER A 214 11.83 -12.46 -8.15
N ARG A 215 12.71 -11.45 -8.05
CA ARG A 215 14.02 -11.45 -8.71
C ARG A 215 14.97 -10.52 -7.97
N SER A 216 16.21 -10.97 -7.72
CA SER A 216 17.24 -10.09 -7.16
C SER A 216 17.70 -9.06 -8.20
N ILE A 217 17.37 -7.80 -7.99
CA ILE A 217 17.75 -6.66 -8.82
C ILE A 217 18.20 -5.47 -7.95
N GLY A 218 19.01 -4.59 -8.52
CA GLY A 218 19.48 -3.38 -7.82
C GLY A 218 18.83 -2.12 -8.38
N ASP A 219 17.52 -2.00 -8.31
CA ASP A 219 16.75 -0.85 -8.81
C ASP A 219 16.62 0.25 -7.74
N PHE A 220 16.47 -0.14 -6.48
CA PHE A 220 16.39 0.70 -5.30
C PHE A 220 16.93 -0.08 -4.10
N TRP A 221 17.66 0.58 -3.21
CA TRP A 221 18.16 -0.02 -1.97
C TRP A 221 18.49 1.05 -0.94
N ARG A 222 18.54 0.66 0.32
CA ARG A 222 19.03 1.50 1.41
C ARG A 222 19.98 0.70 2.28
N PRO A 223 21.28 1.08 2.30
CA PRO A 223 22.26 0.44 3.19
C PRO A 223 21.85 0.60 4.66
N VAL A 224 22.15 -0.44 5.48
CA VAL A 224 21.77 -0.45 6.91
C VAL A 224 22.40 0.66 7.75
N TYR A 225 23.38 1.38 7.23
CA TYR A 225 24.09 2.48 7.90
C TYR A 225 23.62 3.87 7.48
N THR A 226 22.51 3.98 6.74
CA THR A 226 21.95 5.26 6.30
C THR A 226 20.42 5.22 6.26
N ASP A 227 19.79 6.34 6.53
CA ASP A 227 18.35 6.55 6.37
C ASP A 227 17.94 7.00 4.96
N MET A 228 18.96 7.30 4.11
CA MET A 228 18.74 7.76 2.74
C MET A 228 18.72 6.61 1.75
N ALA A 229 17.63 6.53 0.98
CA ALA A 229 17.49 5.56 -0.09
C ALA A 229 18.26 5.96 -1.34
N LEU A 230 18.79 4.94 -2.04
CA LEU A 230 19.46 5.07 -3.34
C LEU A 230 18.58 4.42 -4.41
N ALA A 231 18.36 5.10 -5.53
CA ALA A 231 17.50 4.62 -6.61
C ALA A 231 18.14 4.82 -7.98
N ARG A 232 17.95 3.84 -8.87
CA ARG A 232 18.22 3.94 -10.31
C ARG A 232 16.92 4.27 -11.04
N GLY A 233 16.42 5.50 -10.92
CA GLY A 233 15.07 5.93 -11.20
C GLY A 233 14.46 5.44 -12.53
N LYS A 234 15.20 5.51 -13.66
CA LYS A 234 14.71 4.99 -14.95
C LYS A 234 14.57 3.46 -14.93
N TYR A 235 15.60 2.77 -14.47
CA TYR A 235 15.62 1.31 -14.36
C TYR A 235 14.53 0.81 -13.39
N SER A 236 14.38 1.46 -12.23
CA SER A 236 13.31 1.12 -11.27
C SER A 236 11.91 1.28 -11.88
N THR A 237 11.69 2.33 -12.70
CA THR A 237 10.43 2.51 -13.42
C THR A 237 10.19 1.38 -14.43
N GLU A 238 11.20 0.99 -15.20
CA GLU A 238 11.12 -0.08 -16.18
C GLU A 238 10.82 -1.43 -15.50
N GLU A 239 11.51 -1.74 -14.40
CA GLU A 239 11.28 -2.99 -13.64
C GLU A 239 9.90 -3.03 -12.99
N TYR A 240 9.42 -1.93 -12.42
CA TYR A 240 8.04 -1.85 -11.88
C TYR A 240 7.00 -2.24 -12.96
N ILE A 241 7.14 -1.69 -14.17
CA ILE A 241 6.23 -1.99 -15.30
C ILE A 241 6.39 -3.46 -15.74
N ASN A 242 7.63 -3.94 -15.85
CA ASN A 242 7.92 -5.33 -16.22
C ASN A 242 7.32 -6.33 -15.23
N PHE A 243 7.46 -6.08 -13.93
CA PHE A 243 6.91 -6.93 -12.89
C PHE A 243 5.38 -6.99 -12.97
N PHE A 244 4.71 -5.83 -13.10
CA PHE A 244 3.26 -5.80 -13.29
C PHE A 244 2.82 -6.63 -14.51
N HIS A 245 3.46 -6.44 -15.65
CA HIS A 245 3.09 -7.17 -16.86
C HIS A 245 3.30 -8.69 -16.71
N ARG A 246 4.35 -9.13 -15.97
CA ARG A 246 4.60 -10.55 -15.71
C ARG A 246 3.54 -11.17 -14.82
N VAL A 247 3.29 -10.56 -13.66
CA VAL A 247 2.29 -11.09 -12.72
C VAL A 247 0.88 -11.02 -13.29
N TRP A 248 0.54 -9.96 -14.03
CA TRP A 248 -0.74 -9.84 -14.71
C TRP A 248 -0.94 -10.94 -15.76
N LYS A 249 0.07 -11.17 -16.62
CA LYS A 249 0.02 -12.24 -17.62
C LYS A 249 -0.19 -13.60 -16.97
N GLN A 250 0.55 -13.88 -15.91
CA GLN A 250 0.41 -15.16 -15.18
C GLN A 250 -0.96 -15.27 -14.51
N TYR A 251 -1.44 -14.21 -13.87
CA TYR A 251 -2.78 -14.17 -13.26
C TYR A 251 -3.89 -14.43 -14.30
N LYS A 252 -3.79 -13.84 -15.48
CA LYS A 252 -4.73 -14.14 -16.61
C LYS A 252 -4.69 -15.61 -16.98
N ASN A 253 -3.50 -16.21 -17.11
CA ASN A 253 -3.35 -17.62 -17.48
C ASN A 253 -3.96 -18.57 -16.43
N GLU A 254 -3.81 -18.25 -15.15
CA GLU A 254 -4.29 -19.09 -14.05
C GLU A 254 -5.80 -18.94 -13.80
N THR A 255 -6.34 -17.74 -14.00
CA THR A 255 -7.73 -17.44 -13.64
C THR A 255 -8.68 -17.30 -14.84
N GLY A 256 -8.15 -17.11 -16.03
CA GLY A 256 -8.93 -16.75 -17.23
C GLY A 256 -9.49 -15.32 -17.22
N ARG A 257 -9.19 -14.53 -16.19
CA ARG A 257 -9.70 -13.16 -16.01
C ARG A 257 -8.93 -12.15 -16.86
N SER A 258 -9.59 -11.07 -17.20
CA SER A 258 -9.06 -9.91 -17.94
C SER A 258 -9.47 -8.62 -17.25
N VAL A 259 -9.07 -7.45 -17.75
CA VAL A 259 -9.41 -6.15 -17.14
C VAL A 259 -10.92 -5.92 -16.99
N LYS A 260 -11.76 -6.54 -17.82
CA LYS A 260 -13.22 -6.41 -17.76
C LYS A 260 -13.86 -7.11 -16.55
N ASP A 261 -13.11 -8.00 -15.89
CA ASP A 261 -13.57 -8.72 -14.70
C ASP A 261 -13.34 -7.93 -13.42
N PHE A 262 -12.75 -6.73 -13.53
CA PHE A 262 -12.42 -5.85 -12.41
C PHE A 262 -13.20 -4.54 -12.47
N ALA A 263 -13.78 -4.17 -11.35
CA ALA A 263 -14.34 -2.84 -11.20
C ALA A 263 -13.24 -1.78 -11.15
N ALA A 264 -12.14 -2.04 -10.44
CA ALA A 264 -10.96 -1.18 -10.39
C ALA A 264 -9.69 -1.99 -10.11
N ILE A 265 -8.53 -1.40 -10.42
CA ILE A 265 -7.22 -1.93 -10.04
C ILE A 265 -6.45 -0.86 -9.28
N CYS A 266 -6.07 -1.16 -8.04
CA CYS A 266 -5.21 -0.34 -7.20
C CYS A 266 -3.75 -0.75 -7.36
N PHE A 267 -2.86 0.23 -7.29
CA PHE A 267 -1.43 0.04 -7.48
C PHE A 267 -0.64 0.54 -6.27
N HIS A 268 0.47 -0.10 -5.96
CA HIS A 268 1.53 0.55 -5.21
C HIS A 268 1.98 1.81 -5.96
N LEU A 269 2.02 2.95 -5.28
CA LEU A 269 2.27 4.25 -5.89
C LEU A 269 3.52 4.92 -5.30
N PRO A 270 4.72 4.70 -5.86
CA PRO A 270 5.90 5.53 -5.54
C PRO A 270 5.64 7.03 -5.84
N TYR A 271 4.81 7.27 -6.85
CA TYR A 271 4.17 8.54 -7.20
C TYR A 271 2.93 8.25 -8.05
N THR A 272 1.98 9.17 -8.09
CA THR A 272 0.62 8.89 -8.59
C THR A 272 0.53 8.52 -10.07
N LYS A 273 1.50 8.88 -10.89
CA LYS A 273 1.50 8.53 -12.32
C LYS A 273 2.09 7.14 -12.63
N MET A 274 2.73 6.47 -11.64
CA MET A 274 3.45 5.22 -11.88
C MET A 274 2.50 4.08 -12.27
N GLY A 275 1.45 3.85 -11.48
CA GLY A 275 0.50 2.77 -11.75
C GLY A 275 -0.16 2.89 -13.14
N MET A 276 -0.54 4.12 -13.56
CA MET A 276 -1.12 4.32 -14.88
C MET A 276 -0.14 4.03 -16.02
N LYS A 277 1.17 4.26 -15.84
CA LYS A 277 2.17 3.89 -16.84
C LYS A 277 2.23 2.38 -17.06
N ALA A 278 2.12 1.59 -16.00
CA ALA A 278 2.06 0.13 -16.10
C ALA A 278 0.71 -0.35 -16.65
N PHE A 279 -0.38 0.26 -16.19
CA PHE A 279 -1.74 -0.18 -16.49
C PHE A 279 -2.14 0.04 -17.95
N ARG A 280 -1.75 1.16 -18.58
CA ARG A 280 -2.13 1.47 -19.97
C ARG A 280 -1.74 0.39 -20.95
N GLY A 281 -0.52 -0.17 -20.84
CA GLY A 281 -0.06 -1.23 -21.73
C GLY A 281 -0.92 -2.48 -21.69
N VAL A 282 -1.43 -2.83 -20.51
CA VAL A 282 -2.33 -3.98 -20.30
C VAL A 282 -3.75 -3.64 -20.73
N LEU A 283 -4.25 -2.46 -20.36
CA LEU A 283 -5.61 -2.01 -20.64
C LEU A 283 -5.90 -1.99 -22.16
N ASP A 284 -4.99 -1.41 -22.95
CA ASP A 284 -5.14 -1.33 -24.41
C ASP A 284 -5.09 -2.72 -25.07
N ASN A 285 -4.22 -3.62 -24.60
CA ASN A 285 -4.10 -4.98 -25.11
C ASN A 285 -5.34 -5.82 -24.78
N ASP A 286 -5.77 -5.84 -23.51
CA ASP A 286 -6.91 -6.67 -23.09
C ASP A 286 -8.24 -6.23 -23.73
N ILE A 287 -8.41 -4.92 -23.98
CA ILE A 287 -9.58 -4.41 -24.73
C ILE A 287 -9.50 -4.78 -26.21
N SER A 288 -8.30 -4.84 -26.81
CA SER A 288 -8.14 -5.24 -28.23
C SER A 288 -8.28 -6.75 -28.44
N ASP A 289 -7.78 -7.57 -27.50
CA ASP A 289 -7.89 -9.03 -27.58
C ASP A 289 -9.35 -9.51 -27.51
N SER A 290 -10.20 -8.80 -26.76
CA SER A 290 -11.64 -9.10 -26.69
C SER A 290 -12.35 -8.94 -28.05
N LYS A 291 -11.86 -8.04 -28.91
CA LYS A 291 -12.39 -7.86 -30.27
C LYS A 291 -12.07 -9.02 -31.20
N SER A 292 -10.90 -9.65 -31.05
CA SER A 292 -10.48 -10.78 -31.88
C SER A 292 -11.17 -12.08 -31.48
N ALA A 293 -11.52 -12.26 -30.22
CA ALA A 293 -12.23 -13.46 -29.73
C ALA A 293 -13.71 -13.48 -30.16
N ASP A 294 -14.40 -12.34 -30.13
CA ASP A 294 -15.80 -12.22 -30.56
C ASP A 294 -15.94 -12.39 -32.07
N ASN A 295 -14.98 -11.93 -32.87
CA ASN A 295 -14.96 -12.09 -34.31
C ASN A 295 -14.69 -13.53 -34.82
N ASN A 296 -14.03 -14.39 -34.01
CA ASN A 296 -13.82 -15.79 -34.36
C ASN A 296 -15.02 -16.70 -34.09
N ASN A 297 -15.89 -16.32 -33.16
CA ASN A 297 -17.11 -17.08 -32.85
C ASN A 297 -18.31 -16.72 -33.74
N ASN A 298 -18.27 -15.63 -34.51
CA ASN A 298 -19.36 -15.16 -35.35
C ASN A 298 -18.96 -15.08 -36.85
N LYS A 299 -18.61 -16.22 -37.45
CA LYS A 299 -18.39 -16.31 -38.91
C LYS A 299 -19.68 -16.33 -39.74
N THR A 300 -20.84 -16.04 -39.18
CA THR A 300 -22.11 -15.92 -39.90
C THR A 300 -22.82 -14.62 -39.52
N GLY A 301 -22.57 -13.54 -40.29
CA GLY A 301 -23.50 -12.42 -40.41
C GLY A 301 -23.50 -11.37 -39.31
N ALA A 302 -22.36 -10.91 -38.84
CA ALA A 302 -22.29 -9.74 -37.96
C ALA A 302 -22.62 -8.47 -38.73
N SER A 303 -23.65 -7.73 -38.32
CA SER A 303 -23.99 -6.41 -38.84
C SER A 303 -23.02 -5.33 -38.30
N ALA A 304 -22.82 -4.23 -39.05
CA ALA A 304 -22.00 -3.10 -38.66
C ALA A 304 -22.37 -2.51 -37.25
N ASP A 305 -23.57 -2.74 -36.79
CA ASP A 305 -24.08 -2.31 -35.48
C ASP A 305 -23.44 -3.06 -34.29
N SER A 306 -23.01 -4.33 -34.49
CA SER A 306 -22.31 -5.10 -33.43
C SER A 306 -20.89 -4.58 -33.20
N ASP A 307 -20.18 -4.16 -34.22
CA ASP A 307 -18.83 -3.60 -34.15
C ASP A 307 -18.83 -2.20 -33.48
N ILE A 308 -19.84 -1.38 -33.73
CA ILE A 308 -20.03 -0.07 -33.11
C ILE A 308 -20.33 -0.26 -31.62
N SER A 309 -21.18 -1.23 -31.26
CA SER A 309 -21.52 -1.53 -29.85
C SER A 309 -20.30 -2.02 -29.05
N ALA A 310 -19.52 -2.94 -29.59
CA ALA A 310 -18.30 -3.47 -28.94
C ALA A 310 -17.22 -2.38 -28.76
N HIS A 311 -17.09 -1.48 -29.75
CA HIS A 311 -16.15 -0.37 -29.66
C HIS A 311 -16.56 0.65 -28.60
N THR A 312 -17.83 0.97 -28.52
CA THR A 312 -18.41 1.86 -27.51
C THR A 312 -18.26 1.28 -26.10
N HIS A 313 -18.51 -0.03 -25.92
CA HIS A 313 -18.36 -0.70 -24.64
C HIS A 313 -16.90 -0.74 -24.16
N GLY A 314 -15.95 -1.06 -25.04
CA GLY A 314 -14.52 -1.04 -24.71
C GLY A 314 -14.01 0.36 -24.34
N HIS A 315 -14.48 1.40 -25.00
CA HIS A 315 -14.14 2.80 -24.67
C HIS A 315 -14.69 3.19 -23.31
N PHE A 316 -15.95 2.85 -23.02
CA PHE A 316 -16.60 3.12 -21.72
C PHE A 316 -15.88 2.42 -20.55
N LEU A 317 -15.50 1.14 -20.75
CA LEU A 317 -14.74 0.38 -19.75
C LEU A 317 -13.40 1.06 -19.44
N LYS A 318 -12.66 1.45 -20.48
CA LYS A 318 -11.37 2.14 -20.33
C LYS A 318 -11.52 3.44 -19.55
N GLU A 319 -12.48 4.27 -19.93
CA GLU A 319 -12.77 5.55 -19.27
C GLU A 319 -13.13 5.35 -17.79
N THR A 320 -13.97 4.34 -17.48
CA THR A 320 -14.36 3.99 -16.11
C THR A 320 -13.16 3.57 -15.27
N LEU A 321 -12.32 2.67 -15.78
CA LEU A 321 -11.13 2.20 -15.08
C LEU A 321 -10.09 3.33 -14.87
N GLU A 322 -9.90 4.20 -15.85
CA GLU A 322 -9.02 5.36 -15.73
C GLU A 322 -9.56 6.37 -14.70
N LYS A 323 -10.87 6.61 -14.63
CA LYS A 323 -11.51 7.46 -13.62
C LYS A 323 -11.33 6.88 -12.21
N ARG A 324 -11.54 5.57 -12.03
CA ARG A 324 -11.35 4.88 -10.75
C ARG A 324 -9.88 4.87 -10.34
N TYR A 325 -8.96 4.73 -11.28
CA TYR A 325 -7.55 4.94 -11.00
C TYR A 325 -7.28 6.36 -10.47
N GLN A 326 -7.84 7.41 -11.05
CA GLN A 326 -7.68 8.78 -10.53
C GLN A 326 -8.20 8.88 -9.09
N ALA A 327 -9.37 8.33 -8.79
CA ALA A 327 -9.92 8.30 -7.44
C ALA A 327 -8.97 7.59 -6.45
N SER A 328 -8.32 6.52 -6.86
CA SER A 328 -7.35 5.79 -6.04
C SER A 328 -6.07 6.58 -5.72
N THR A 329 -5.78 7.66 -6.43
CA THR A 329 -4.55 8.46 -6.25
C THR A 329 -4.70 9.67 -5.35
N LEU A 330 -5.92 10.07 -4.99
CA LEU A 330 -6.18 11.38 -4.36
C LEU A 330 -5.52 11.57 -3.00
N TYR A 331 -5.44 10.52 -2.18
CA TYR A 331 -4.72 10.59 -0.92
C TYR A 331 -3.21 10.59 -1.11
N SER A 332 -2.69 9.79 -2.04
CA SER A 332 -1.26 9.78 -2.37
C SER A 332 -0.78 11.14 -2.90
N ARG A 333 -1.61 11.88 -3.65
CA ARG A 333 -1.31 13.26 -4.10
C ARG A 333 -1.04 14.21 -2.94
N GLN A 334 -1.69 13.98 -1.78
CA GLN A 334 -1.63 14.86 -0.62
C GLN A 334 -0.59 14.41 0.43
N ILE A 335 -0.23 13.13 0.45
CA ILE A 335 0.61 12.55 1.50
C ILE A 335 2.02 12.26 0.98
N GLY A 336 2.15 11.89 -0.29
CA GLY A 336 3.40 11.38 -0.88
C GLY A 336 3.51 9.86 -0.78
N ASN A 337 4.71 9.34 -1.01
CA ASN A 337 5.00 7.92 -0.89
C ASN A 337 5.11 7.53 0.59
N ILE A 338 4.40 6.52 1.00
CA ILE A 338 4.50 5.88 2.32
C ILE A 338 4.92 4.40 2.19
N TYR A 339 5.73 4.12 1.18
CA TYR A 339 6.34 2.82 0.87
C TYR A 339 5.35 1.65 1.03
N THR A 340 5.49 0.84 2.10
CA THR A 340 4.68 -0.35 2.34
C THR A 340 3.18 -0.06 2.45
N GLY A 341 2.79 1.15 2.86
CA GLY A 341 1.39 1.59 2.98
C GLY A 341 0.79 2.12 1.69
N SER A 342 1.58 2.42 0.64
CA SER A 342 1.09 3.17 -0.53
C SER A 342 0.02 2.43 -1.33
N LEU A 343 0.04 1.11 -1.42
CA LEU A 343 -1.03 0.32 -2.06
C LEU A 343 -2.35 0.44 -1.28
N TYR A 344 -2.29 0.33 0.04
CA TYR A 344 -3.48 0.38 0.90
C TYR A 344 -4.02 1.80 1.06
N LEU A 345 -3.15 2.81 0.93
CA LEU A 345 -3.55 4.22 0.77
C LEU A 345 -4.31 4.42 -0.56
N SER A 346 -3.87 3.77 -1.64
CA SER A 346 -4.55 3.77 -2.93
C SER A 346 -5.93 3.10 -2.83
N LEU A 347 -6.03 1.95 -2.15
CA LEU A 347 -7.30 1.27 -1.89
C LEU A 347 -8.26 2.16 -1.07
N LEU A 348 -7.79 2.72 0.06
CA LEU A 348 -8.59 3.60 0.90
C LEU A 348 -9.07 4.83 0.12
N SER A 349 -8.19 5.43 -0.69
CA SER A 349 -8.55 6.57 -1.53
C SER A 349 -9.65 6.23 -2.54
N LEU A 350 -9.55 5.08 -3.21
CA LEU A 350 -10.58 4.61 -4.12
C LEU A 350 -11.94 4.44 -3.42
N LEU A 351 -11.95 3.73 -2.29
CA LEU A 351 -13.16 3.44 -1.53
C LEU A 351 -13.84 4.70 -0.98
N ASP A 352 -13.04 5.70 -0.61
CA ASP A 352 -13.54 6.98 -0.09
C ASP A 352 -14.04 7.92 -1.19
N HIS A 353 -13.55 7.85 -2.42
CA HIS A 353 -13.84 8.82 -3.48
C HIS A 353 -14.71 8.29 -4.62
N ASP A 354 -14.89 6.99 -4.76
CA ASP A 354 -15.77 6.42 -5.76
C ASP A 354 -17.01 5.78 -5.14
N SER A 355 -18.12 6.52 -5.17
CA SER A 355 -19.43 6.04 -4.69
C SER A 355 -20.18 5.16 -5.70
N SER A 356 -19.61 4.93 -6.89
CA SER A 356 -20.23 4.08 -7.92
C SER A 356 -19.84 2.60 -7.77
N LEU A 357 -18.90 2.28 -6.87
CA LEU A 357 -18.57 0.90 -6.52
C LEU A 357 -19.73 0.24 -5.76
N SER A 358 -19.91 -1.03 -6.00
CA SER A 358 -21.01 -1.83 -5.45
C SER A 358 -20.50 -3.10 -4.75
N SER A 359 -21.30 -3.63 -3.84
CA SER A 359 -21.10 -4.97 -3.30
C SER A 359 -20.99 -6.00 -4.44
N GLY A 360 -20.07 -6.95 -4.29
CA GLY A 360 -19.75 -7.93 -5.33
C GLY A 360 -18.73 -7.47 -6.37
N ASP A 361 -18.39 -6.17 -6.40
CA ASP A 361 -17.34 -5.66 -7.29
C ASP A 361 -15.98 -6.26 -6.94
N ARG A 362 -15.27 -6.76 -7.98
CA ARG A 362 -13.90 -7.25 -7.83
C ARG A 362 -12.91 -6.11 -7.97
N LEU A 363 -12.03 -5.97 -6.99
CA LEU A 363 -10.90 -5.06 -7.02
C LEU A 363 -9.60 -5.84 -7.22
N GLY A 364 -8.76 -5.40 -8.16
CA GLY A 364 -7.40 -5.88 -8.33
C GLY A 364 -6.43 -5.02 -7.51
N LEU A 365 -5.37 -5.64 -6.99
CA LEU A 365 -4.33 -4.97 -6.22
C LEU A 365 -2.96 -5.41 -6.72
N PHE A 366 -2.12 -4.44 -7.11
CA PHE A 366 -0.75 -4.70 -7.50
C PHE A 366 0.22 -4.10 -6.49
N SER A 367 0.96 -4.98 -5.82
CA SER A 367 2.04 -4.64 -4.90
C SER A 367 3.40 -4.79 -5.58
N TYR A 368 4.32 -3.89 -5.27
CA TYR A 368 5.70 -3.95 -5.73
C TYR A 368 6.64 -3.45 -4.65
N GLY A 369 7.62 -4.26 -4.30
CA GLY A 369 8.76 -3.88 -3.48
C GLY A 369 10.03 -4.00 -4.31
N SER A 370 10.82 -2.92 -4.35
CA SER A 370 12.09 -2.91 -5.05
C SER A 370 13.08 -3.92 -4.46
N GLY A 371 13.99 -4.45 -5.32
CA GLY A 371 14.94 -5.44 -4.90
C GLY A 371 14.83 -6.84 -5.53
N ALA A 372 13.71 -7.41 -6.03
CA ALA A 372 12.33 -6.93 -6.00
C ALA A 372 11.35 -8.10 -5.90
N VAL A 373 10.18 -7.81 -5.38
CA VAL A 373 9.00 -8.69 -5.40
C VAL A 373 7.81 -7.91 -5.96
N GLY A 374 7.06 -8.52 -6.90
CA GLY A 374 5.78 -8.00 -7.36
C GLY A 374 4.70 -9.05 -7.19
N GLU A 375 3.52 -8.65 -6.73
CA GLU A 375 2.37 -9.54 -6.57
C GLU A 375 1.10 -8.86 -7.05
N PHE A 376 0.29 -9.61 -7.81
CA PHE A 376 -1.07 -9.24 -8.18
C PHE A 376 -2.06 -10.20 -7.52
N PHE A 377 -3.03 -9.64 -6.83
CA PHE A 377 -4.10 -10.36 -6.15
C PHE A 377 -5.42 -9.58 -6.24
N SER A 378 -6.50 -10.18 -5.80
CA SER A 378 -7.83 -9.56 -5.89
C SER A 378 -8.68 -9.84 -4.67
N GLY A 379 -9.75 -9.06 -4.55
CA GLY A 379 -10.77 -9.23 -3.52
C GLY A 379 -12.12 -8.74 -4.00
N ILE A 380 -13.16 -9.19 -3.29
CA ILE A 380 -14.56 -8.86 -3.57
C ILE A 380 -15.08 -7.93 -2.48
N LEU A 381 -15.64 -6.79 -2.89
CA LEU A 381 -16.32 -5.86 -1.98
C LEU A 381 -17.52 -6.54 -1.34
N GLN A 382 -17.61 -6.43 -0.02
CA GLN A 382 -18.62 -7.08 0.78
C GLN A 382 -19.91 -6.27 0.89
N ASP A 383 -21.01 -6.94 1.25
CA ASP A 383 -22.28 -6.27 1.47
C ASP A 383 -22.17 -5.22 2.56
N GLY A 384 -22.64 -4.01 2.26
CA GLY A 384 -22.59 -2.90 3.20
C GLY A 384 -21.17 -2.37 3.50
N TYR A 385 -20.15 -2.69 2.70
CA TYR A 385 -18.76 -2.25 2.91
C TYR A 385 -18.64 -0.73 3.16
N SER A 386 -19.49 0.08 2.52
CA SER A 386 -19.47 1.53 2.66
C SER A 386 -19.78 2.01 4.09
N HIS A 387 -20.54 1.23 4.88
CA HIS A 387 -20.79 1.50 6.30
C HIS A 387 -19.60 1.20 7.21
N ALA A 388 -18.65 0.37 6.74
CA ALA A 388 -17.41 0.09 7.45
C ALA A 388 -16.29 1.09 7.13
N LEU A 389 -16.52 2.00 6.17
CA LEU A 389 -15.59 3.09 5.85
C LEU A 389 -15.81 4.28 6.77
N HIS A 390 -14.73 4.90 7.19
CA HIS A 390 -14.74 6.07 8.06
C HIS A 390 -14.22 7.31 7.33
N ARG A 391 -14.79 7.59 6.14
CA ARG A 391 -14.40 8.68 5.23
C ARG A 391 -14.26 10.03 5.93
N SER A 392 -15.24 10.41 6.77
CA SER A 392 -15.22 11.69 7.49
C SER A 392 -14.00 11.81 8.43
N HIS A 393 -13.57 10.70 9.02
CA HIS A 393 -12.36 10.66 9.85
C HIS A 393 -11.11 10.91 9.01
N THR A 394 -10.95 10.21 7.87
CA THR A 394 -9.82 10.40 6.96
C THR A 394 -9.76 11.81 6.40
N GLN A 395 -10.90 12.36 5.97
CA GLN A 395 -10.98 13.74 5.48
C GLN A 395 -10.59 14.74 6.56
N THR A 396 -11.09 14.58 7.80
CA THR A 396 -10.74 15.45 8.93
C THR A 396 -9.24 15.34 9.23
N LEU A 397 -8.69 14.15 9.23
CA LEU A 397 -7.24 13.93 9.42
C LEU A 397 -6.41 14.74 8.41
N LEU A 398 -6.80 14.78 7.15
CA LEU A 398 -6.07 15.50 6.10
C LEU A 398 -6.30 17.02 6.17
N HIS A 399 -7.52 17.47 6.42
CA HIS A 399 -7.88 18.90 6.45
C HIS A 399 -7.23 19.65 7.62
N ARG A 400 -6.98 19.01 8.76
CA ARG A 400 -6.40 19.65 9.94
C ARG A 400 -4.89 19.81 9.88
N ARG A 401 -4.23 19.26 8.86
CA ARG A 401 -2.78 19.40 8.72
C ARG A 401 -2.38 20.86 8.50
N HIS A 402 -1.25 21.23 9.08
CA HIS A 402 -0.68 22.55 8.96
C HIS A 402 0.37 22.60 7.85
N LYS A 403 0.24 23.59 6.98
CA LYS A 403 1.26 23.85 5.96
C LYS A 403 2.52 24.40 6.62
N VAL A 404 3.67 23.80 6.31
CA VAL A 404 4.99 24.33 6.66
C VAL A 404 5.62 25.01 5.46
N SER A 405 6.43 26.05 5.70
CA SER A 405 7.28 26.64 4.69
C SER A 405 8.42 25.69 4.31
N VAL A 406 9.07 25.92 3.16
CA VAL A 406 10.24 25.12 2.75
C VAL A 406 11.35 25.17 3.80
N ALA A 407 11.59 26.33 4.42
CA ALA A 407 12.62 26.47 5.46
C ALA A 407 12.29 25.67 6.74
N GLU A 408 11.02 25.66 7.16
CA GLU A 408 10.56 24.82 8.28
C GLU A 408 10.64 23.32 7.94
N TYR A 409 10.24 22.93 6.73
CA TYR A 409 10.39 21.56 6.26
C TYR A 409 11.86 21.10 6.29
N GLU A 410 12.80 21.92 5.77
CA GLU A 410 14.24 21.60 5.80
C GLU A 410 14.76 21.47 7.23
N LYS A 411 14.29 22.34 8.15
CA LYS A 411 14.62 22.22 9.57
C LYS A 411 14.10 20.91 10.17
N ILE A 412 12.83 20.58 9.98
CA ILE A 412 12.23 19.32 10.46
C ILE A 412 12.95 18.11 9.85
N PHE A 413 13.25 18.17 8.55
CA PHE A 413 13.96 17.09 7.87
C PHE A 413 15.34 16.83 8.48
N ASN A 414 16.08 17.88 8.84
CA ASN A 414 17.41 17.78 9.44
C ASN A 414 17.39 17.48 10.95
N ASP A 415 16.25 17.67 11.61
CA ASP A 415 16.02 17.30 13.03
C ASP A 415 15.73 15.79 13.23
N ALA A 416 15.86 14.98 12.19
CA ALA A 416 15.71 13.54 12.31
C ALA A 416 16.70 12.93 13.29
N ILE A 417 16.28 11.88 14.00
CA ILE A 417 17.15 11.15 14.93
C ILE A 417 18.40 10.67 14.20
N PRO A 418 19.60 11.03 14.62
CA PRO A 418 20.84 10.56 14.01
C PRO A 418 20.94 9.04 14.07
N TYR A 419 21.53 8.42 13.07
CA TYR A 419 21.69 6.98 12.99
C TYR A 419 22.47 6.36 14.18
N GLN A 420 23.40 7.13 14.75
CA GLN A 420 24.22 6.76 15.90
C GLN A 420 23.87 7.61 17.13
N ALA A 421 22.58 7.87 17.35
CA ALA A 421 22.13 8.63 18.50
C ALA A 421 22.35 7.82 19.78
N GLU A 422 23.06 8.41 20.75
CA GLU A 422 23.18 7.86 22.11
C GLU A 422 22.09 8.45 23.02
N ASP A 423 22.06 9.78 23.14
CA ASP A 423 21.06 10.52 23.92
C ASP A 423 20.55 11.69 23.08
N VAL A 424 19.26 11.68 22.73
CA VAL A 424 18.61 12.71 21.92
C VAL A 424 17.23 13.02 22.47
N GLN A 425 16.95 14.31 22.68
CA GLN A 425 15.59 14.79 22.92
C GLN A 425 14.93 15.02 21.58
N THR A 426 13.72 14.48 21.43
CA THR A 426 12.91 14.71 20.24
C THR A 426 12.16 16.03 20.32
N ASP A 427 11.48 16.41 19.25
CA ASP A 427 10.64 17.60 19.22
C ASP A 427 9.58 17.57 20.33
N GLN A 428 9.68 18.51 21.26
CA GLN A 428 8.74 18.65 22.38
C GLN A 428 7.64 19.68 22.12
N VAL A 429 7.73 20.42 21.01
CA VAL A 429 6.83 21.54 20.68
C VAL A 429 5.68 21.09 19.79
N HIS A 430 5.98 20.31 18.75
CA HIS A 430 5.00 19.92 17.77
C HIS A 430 4.28 18.63 18.19
N ARG A 431 3.19 18.79 18.95
CA ARG A 431 2.33 17.69 19.35
C ARG A 431 1.12 17.61 18.42
N ASP A 432 0.88 16.41 17.89
CA ASP A 432 -0.33 16.16 17.09
C ASP A 432 -1.43 15.61 18.01
N PRO A 433 -2.54 16.35 18.22
CA PRO A 433 -3.64 15.89 19.07
C PRO A 433 -4.36 14.64 18.55
N TRP A 434 -4.08 14.22 17.31
CA TRP A 434 -4.63 13.01 16.73
C TRP A 434 -3.72 11.80 16.87
N ASN A 435 -2.50 12.01 17.32
CA ASN A 435 -1.57 10.94 17.68
C ASN A 435 -1.30 10.97 19.19
N PRO A 436 -1.89 10.06 19.95
CA PRO A 436 -1.61 10.00 21.37
C PRO A 436 -0.23 9.40 21.69
N PHE A 437 0.56 9.03 20.71
CA PHE A 437 1.86 8.37 20.87
C PHE A 437 2.98 9.27 20.38
N ILE A 438 4.06 9.33 21.14
CA ILE A 438 5.28 10.05 20.76
C ILE A 438 6.52 9.21 21.03
N LEU A 439 7.54 9.40 20.19
CA LEU A 439 8.92 9.12 20.57
C LEU A 439 9.38 10.27 21.45
N ASP A 440 9.53 10.02 22.75
CA ASP A 440 9.86 11.05 23.74
C ASP A 440 11.33 11.43 23.66
N ARG A 441 12.21 10.44 23.61
CA ARG A 441 13.67 10.59 23.55
C ARG A 441 14.35 9.29 23.10
N VAL A 442 15.62 9.40 22.78
CA VAL A 442 16.57 8.29 22.79
C VAL A 442 17.45 8.44 24.01
N GLU A 443 17.67 7.40 24.79
CA GLU A 443 18.46 7.36 26.00
C GLU A 443 19.28 6.07 26.04
N GLY A 444 20.61 6.17 26.11
CA GLY A 444 21.48 5.00 26.04
C GLY A 444 21.28 4.18 24.75
N GLN A 445 21.00 4.81 23.63
CA GLN A 445 20.65 4.21 22.33
C GLN A 445 19.27 3.52 22.28
N GLU A 446 18.50 3.50 23.38
CA GLU A 446 17.15 2.96 23.41
C GLU A 446 16.11 4.04 23.07
N ARG A 447 15.15 3.74 22.18
CA ARG A 447 14.02 4.60 21.87
C ARG A 447 12.95 4.48 22.95
N ILE A 448 12.62 5.59 23.58
CA ILE A 448 11.63 5.67 24.64
C ILE A 448 10.34 6.27 24.09
N TYR A 449 9.34 5.44 23.97
CA TYR A 449 8.00 5.84 23.53
C TYR A 449 7.08 6.05 24.72
N ARG A 450 6.09 6.93 24.56
CA ARG A 450 5.04 7.09 25.55
C ARG A 450 3.70 7.44 24.91
N ARG A 451 2.64 7.15 25.64
CA ARG A 451 1.29 7.65 25.37
C ARG A 451 1.08 8.96 26.13
N LEU A 452 0.52 9.99 25.44
CA LEU A 452 0.19 11.31 26.02
C LEU A 452 -1.13 11.27 26.80
#